data_2c701adfed9c5ee06d3f2a3d52dbd3a8
#
_entry.id   2c701adfed9c5ee06d3f2a3d52dbd3a8
#
_cell.length_a   1.000
_cell.length_b   1.000
_cell.length_c   1.000
_cell.angle_alpha   90.00
_cell.angle_beta   90.00
_cell.angle_gamma   90.00
#
_symmetry.space_group_name_H-M   'P 1'
#
loop_
_entity.id
_entity.type
_entity.pdbx_description
1 polymer ?
#
loop_
_entity_poly.entity_id
_entity_poly.type
_entity_poly.pdbx_seq_one_letter_code
_entity_poly.pdbx_strand_id
1 'polypeptide(L)'
;MSSVNSTATAGHASTSSALGTVANWITTTDHKKIGRLFVGASALWMLNIVGVGIALGIERIAPDTAIFNSNSVTQLFAMLRTGATFGVLLPLALGFGIAVVPQQVGSKSLSFARLAMFGFYAWLIASGLVIGSIVANGGPGGGDAQMVDLYLMGVGVGLVGVIAASISLLTTVLTSRRSGLSLLEIPMFSWSVFVAAISIVLTLPVLLGSLIYVAVDHHYGRLVFGGNEGIDMWLGWGFSQPQTFLYVIPAIGLLAELAPVAARIRQPLRGAMLIGVGLVSTAIFGSVTQTSHVFVWGGTLSDKLKSAIPYAWFNLLPVLGVVIV
;
A
#
# COMPACT_ATOMS: atom_id res chain seq x y z
N MET A 1 35.86 62.65 -20.50
CA MET A 1 34.79 62.07 -21.29
C MET A 1 35.19 60.64 -21.69
N SER A 2 34.77 59.65 -20.95
CA SER A 2 34.85 58.24 -21.30
C SER A 2 33.56 57.60 -20.92
N SER A 3 32.81 57.19 -21.92
CA SER A 3 31.53 56.50 -21.80
C SER A 3 31.78 55.03 -21.42
N VAL A 4 31.32 54.65 -20.25
CA VAL A 4 31.27 53.26 -19.84
C VAL A 4 30.04 52.59 -20.47
N ASN A 5 30.28 51.76 -21.50
CA ASN A 5 29.26 50.86 -22.03
C ASN A 5 28.96 49.78 -21.03
N SER A 6 27.82 49.83 -20.37
CA SER A 6 27.25 48.71 -19.60
C SER A 6 26.57 47.76 -20.58
N THR A 7 27.24 46.70 -20.97
CA THR A 7 26.62 45.56 -21.62
C THR A 7 25.75 44.80 -20.61
N ALA A 8 24.45 45.02 -20.73
CA ALA A 8 23.47 44.21 -20.03
C ALA A 8 23.57 42.76 -20.55
N THR A 9 24.09 41.87 -19.70
CA THR A 9 24.00 40.43 -19.89
C THR A 9 22.53 40.04 -19.83
N ALA A 10 21.89 39.85 -20.97
CA ALA A 10 20.60 39.23 -21.09
C ALA A 10 20.69 37.82 -20.49
N GLY A 11 20.02 37.63 -19.35
CA GLY A 11 19.91 36.33 -18.73
C GLY A 11 19.27 35.34 -19.71
N HIS A 12 20.02 34.33 -20.10
CA HIS A 12 19.48 33.18 -20.79
C HIS A 12 18.48 32.51 -19.82
N ALA A 13 17.19 32.79 -20.01
CA ALA A 13 16.14 31.91 -19.53
C ALA A 13 16.34 30.55 -20.19
N SER A 14 16.96 29.61 -19.47
CA SER A 14 17.10 28.24 -19.93
C SER A 14 15.69 27.67 -20.06
N THR A 15 15.16 27.59 -21.27
CA THR A 15 14.03 26.75 -21.59
C THR A 15 14.44 25.32 -21.25
N SER A 16 14.02 24.83 -20.08
CA SER A 16 14.22 23.44 -19.73
C SER A 16 13.58 22.61 -20.86
N SER A 17 14.37 21.86 -21.60
CA SER A 17 13.86 20.98 -22.65
C SER A 17 12.86 20.02 -22.00
N ALA A 18 11.82 19.58 -22.71
CA ALA A 18 10.86 18.60 -22.19
C ALA A 18 11.56 17.38 -21.60
N LEU A 19 12.67 16.95 -22.23
CA LEU A 19 13.54 15.87 -21.73
C LEU A 19 14.19 16.21 -20.37
N GLY A 20 14.66 17.45 -20.20
CA GLY A 20 15.22 17.89 -18.91
C GLY A 20 14.17 17.92 -17.79
N THR A 21 12.95 18.28 -18.12
CA THR A 21 11.83 18.22 -17.16
C THR A 21 11.53 16.78 -16.76
N VAL A 22 11.41 15.87 -17.72
CA VAL A 22 11.18 14.44 -17.47
C VAL A 22 12.33 13.85 -16.65
N ALA A 23 13.58 14.11 -17.00
CA ALA A 23 14.75 13.65 -16.25
C ALA A 23 14.70 14.12 -14.78
N ASN A 24 14.32 15.38 -14.54
CA ASN A 24 14.18 15.93 -13.19
C ASN A 24 13.07 15.26 -12.36
N TRP A 25 12.02 14.74 -12.99
CA TRP A 25 10.99 13.95 -12.29
C TRP A 25 11.47 12.52 -12.03
N ILE A 26 12.18 11.92 -12.97
CA ILE A 26 12.64 10.52 -12.87
C ILE A 26 13.76 10.37 -11.81
N THR A 27 14.65 11.36 -11.67
CA THR A 27 15.79 11.29 -10.73
C THR A 27 15.58 12.07 -9.44
N THR A 28 14.34 12.48 -9.16
CA THR A 28 14.04 13.36 -8.02
C THR A 28 14.28 12.70 -6.67
N THR A 29 14.79 13.49 -5.74
CA THR A 29 14.84 13.16 -4.29
C THR A 29 13.87 14.01 -3.47
N ASP A 30 13.08 14.85 -4.14
CA ASP A 30 12.06 15.67 -3.50
C ASP A 30 10.85 14.81 -3.11
N HIS A 31 10.59 14.70 -1.82
CA HIS A 31 9.47 13.94 -1.26
C HIS A 31 8.11 14.35 -1.82
N LYS A 32 7.91 15.63 -2.16
CA LYS A 32 6.65 16.11 -2.75
C LYS A 32 6.46 15.57 -4.16
N LYS A 33 7.53 15.50 -4.96
CA LYS A 33 7.47 14.94 -6.30
C LYS A 33 7.28 13.43 -6.25
N ILE A 34 8.01 12.72 -5.37
CA ILE A 34 7.86 11.26 -5.17
C ILE A 34 6.43 10.93 -4.75
N GLY A 35 5.88 11.65 -3.78
CA GLY A 35 4.49 11.46 -3.35
C GLY A 35 3.48 11.69 -4.48
N ARG A 36 3.67 12.74 -5.30
CA ARG A 36 2.82 13.00 -6.47
C ARG A 36 2.91 11.89 -7.54
N LEU A 37 4.07 11.28 -7.72
CA LEU A 37 4.23 10.13 -8.63
C LEU A 37 3.42 8.93 -8.16
N PHE A 38 3.47 8.59 -6.87
CA PHE A 38 2.64 7.53 -6.30
C PHE A 38 1.14 7.83 -6.45
N VAL A 39 0.70 9.04 -6.11
CA VAL A 39 -0.71 9.46 -6.21
C VAL A 39 -1.19 9.45 -7.66
N GLY A 40 -0.38 9.96 -8.60
CA GLY A 40 -0.71 9.98 -10.02
C GLY A 40 -0.83 8.57 -10.61
N ALA A 41 0.13 7.69 -10.29
CA ALA A 41 0.09 6.29 -10.73
C ALA A 41 -1.08 5.52 -10.10
N SER A 42 -1.41 5.80 -8.85
CA SER A 42 -2.60 5.29 -8.16
C SER A 42 -3.90 5.70 -8.86
N ALA A 43 -3.99 6.95 -9.35
CA ALA A 43 -5.13 7.43 -10.12
C ALA A 43 -5.27 6.69 -11.46
N LEU A 44 -4.16 6.38 -12.14
CA LEU A 44 -4.18 5.56 -13.36
C LEU A 44 -4.66 4.14 -13.08
N TRP A 45 -4.23 3.54 -11.97
CA TRP A 45 -4.74 2.25 -11.51
C TRP A 45 -6.24 2.31 -11.22
N MET A 46 -6.73 3.40 -10.62
CA MET A 46 -8.15 3.59 -10.36
C MET A 46 -8.97 3.58 -11.65
N LEU A 47 -8.48 4.22 -12.72
CA LEU A 47 -9.14 4.16 -14.02
C LEU A 47 -9.19 2.71 -14.57
N ASN A 48 -8.10 1.96 -14.41
CA ASN A 48 -8.08 0.53 -14.77
C ASN A 48 -9.14 -0.26 -14.00
N ILE A 49 -9.21 -0.09 -12.68
CA ILE A 49 -10.18 -0.79 -11.82
C ILE A 49 -11.63 -0.42 -12.16
N VAL A 50 -11.90 0.84 -12.48
CA VAL A 50 -13.23 1.28 -12.94
C VAL A 50 -13.58 0.58 -14.26
N GLY A 51 -12.64 0.50 -15.21
CA GLY A 51 -12.85 -0.21 -16.48
C GLY A 51 -13.16 -1.70 -16.28
N VAL A 52 -12.38 -2.37 -15.41
CA VAL A 52 -12.61 -3.77 -15.03
C VAL A 52 -13.98 -3.95 -14.36
N GLY A 53 -14.34 -3.04 -13.45
CA GLY A 53 -15.65 -3.05 -12.77
C GLY A 53 -16.82 -2.90 -13.76
N ILE A 54 -16.68 -2.03 -14.76
CA ILE A 54 -17.68 -1.88 -15.83
C ILE A 54 -17.79 -3.17 -16.64
N ALA A 55 -16.67 -3.80 -17.03
CA ALA A 55 -16.66 -5.05 -17.78
C ALA A 55 -17.38 -6.17 -17.02
N LEU A 56 -17.08 -6.35 -15.73
CA LEU A 56 -17.77 -7.31 -14.87
C LEU A 56 -19.25 -6.96 -14.66
N GLY A 57 -19.59 -5.67 -14.61
CA GLY A 57 -20.97 -5.20 -14.51
C GLY A 57 -21.81 -5.56 -15.76
N ILE A 58 -21.24 -5.38 -16.94
CA ILE A 58 -21.88 -5.74 -18.21
C ILE A 58 -22.13 -7.25 -18.28
N GLU A 59 -21.13 -8.07 -17.93
CA GLU A 59 -21.28 -9.54 -17.88
C GLU A 59 -22.43 -9.97 -16.97
N ARG A 60 -22.61 -9.28 -15.85
CA ARG A 60 -23.65 -9.61 -14.88
C ARG A 60 -25.07 -9.19 -15.31
N ILE A 61 -25.20 -8.17 -16.16
CA ILE A 61 -26.50 -7.69 -16.67
C ILE A 61 -27.08 -8.63 -17.75
N ALA A 62 -26.23 -9.32 -18.51
CA ALA A 62 -26.62 -10.19 -19.61
C ALA A 62 -26.22 -11.66 -19.34
N PRO A 63 -26.83 -12.33 -18.34
CA PRO A 63 -26.38 -13.67 -17.90
C PRO A 63 -26.59 -14.75 -18.99
N ASP A 64 -27.51 -14.53 -19.91
CA ASP A 64 -27.85 -15.50 -21.00
C ASP A 64 -26.90 -15.37 -22.20
N THR A 65 -26.10 -14.30 -22.27
CA THR A 65 -25.14 -14.04 -23.35
C THR A 65 -23.80 -13.77 -22.77
N ALA A 66 -23.05 -14.84 -22.38
CA ALA A 66 -21.71 -14.69 -21.88
C ALA A 66 -20.80 -13.95 -22.88
N ILE A 67 -20.36 -12.75 -22.54
CA ILE A 67 -19.43 -11.93 -23.33
C ILE A 67 -18.01 -12.40 -23.11
N PHE A 68 -17.69 -12.77 -21.85
CA PHE A 68 -16.38 -13.26 -21.46
C PHE A 68 -16.45 -14.76 -21.15
N ASN A 69 -15.40 -15.50 -21.46
CA ASN A 69 -15.26 -16.87 -21.01
C ASN A 69 -14.97 -16.92 -19.48
N SER A 70 -15.22 -18.06 -18.85
CA SER A 70 -15.03 -18.24 -17.39
C SER A 70 -13.63 -17.88 -16.92
N ASN A 71 -12.59 -18.21 -17.71
CA ASN A 71 -11.21 -17.88 -17.39
C ASN A 71 -11.00 -16.35 -17.38
N SER A 72 -11.52 -15.64 -18.36
CA SER A 72 -11.44 -14.17 -18.43
C SER A 72 -12.15 -13.51 -17.24
N VAL A 73 -13.31 -14.00 -16.85
CA VAL A 73 -14.05 -13.51 -15.67
C VAL A 73 -13.20 -13.68 -14.40
N THR A 74 -12.59 -14.84 -14.22
CA THR A 74 -11.68 -15.11 -13.08
C THR A 74 -10.50 -14.12 -13.07
N GLN A 75 -9.89 -13.86 -14.24
CA GLN A 75 -8.79 -12.92 -14.37
C GLN A 75 -9.22 -11.46 -14.10
N LEU A 76 -10.43 -11.07 -14.50
CA LEU A 76 -10.98 -9.74 -14.18
C LEU A 76 -11.20 -9.57 -12.67
N PHE A 77 -11.67 -10.60 -11.96
CA PHE A 77 -11.77 -10.56 -10.49
C PHE A 77 -10.40 -10.50 -9.82
N ALA A 78 -9.41 -11.23 -10.31
CA ALA A 78 -8.03 -11.17 -9.83
C ALA A 78 -7.45 -9.76 -10.01
N MET A 79 -7.68 -9.14 -11.18
CA MET A 79 -7.29 -7.76 -11.47
C MET A 79 -7.95 -6.77 -10.52
N LEU A 80 -9.27 -6.90 -10.29
CA LEU A 80 -10.02 -6.04 -9.38
C LEU A 80 -9.44 -6.09 -7.96
N ARG A 81 -9.23 -7.30 -7.43
CA ARG A 81 -8.74 -7.50 -6.07
C ARG A 81 -7.30 -6.99 -5.88
N THR A 82 -6.40 -7.41 -6.75
CA THR A 82 -4.99 -6.99 -6.71
C THR A 82 -4.85 -5.49 -6.96
N GLY A 83 -5.54 -4.98 -7.96
CA GLY A 83 -5.48 -3.58 -8.34
C GLY A 83 -6.10 -2.64 -7.31
N ALA A 84 -7.22 -3.00 -6.70
CA ALA A 84 -7.84 -2.16 -5.67
C ALA A 84 -6.90 -1.98 -4.47
N THR A 85 -6.28 -3.06 -3.98
CA THR A 85 -5.43 -3.02 -2.79
C THR A 85 -4.04 -2.48 -3.09
N PHE A 86 -3.29 -3.15 -3.98
CA PHE A 86 -1.89 -2.83 -4.25
C PHE A 86 -1.68 -1.81 -5.38
N GLY A 87 -2.66 -1.65 -6.27
CA GLY A 87 -2.60 -0.69 -7.36
C GLY A 87 -3.11 0.69 -6.97
N VAL A 88 -4.19 0.78 -6.17
CA VAL A 88 -4.84 2.05 -5.81
C VAL A 88 -4.56 2.44 -4.37
N LEU A 89 -5.13 1.71 -3.41
CA LEU A 89 -5.23 2.19 -2.02
C LEU A 89 -3.87 2.29 -1.33
N LEU A 90 -3.02 1.30 -1.47
CA LEU A 90 -1.71 1.28 -0.85
C LEU A 90 -0.76 2.37 -1.38
N PRO A 91 -0.55 2.51 -2.71
CA PRO A 91 0.32 3.58 -3.21
C PRO A 91 -0.27 4.97 -2.98
N LEU A 92 -1.60 5.11 -2.94
CA LEU A 92 -2.25 6.35 -2.56
C LEU A 92 -1.88 6.75 -1.11
N ALA A 93 -2.01 5.82 -0.16
CA ALA A 93 -1.65 6.04 1.24
C ALA A 93 -0.15 6.35 1.40
N LEU A 94 0.73 5.59 0.72
CA LEU A 94 2.17 5.84 0.71
C LEU A 94 2.51 7.20 0.08
N GLY A 95 1.88 7.55 -1.04
CA GLY A 95 2.09 8.81 -1.72
C GLY A 95 1.74 10.02 -0.85
N PHE A 96 0.60 9.98 -0.17
CA PHE A 96 0.22 11.01 0.81
C PHE A 96 1.20 11.02 2.00
N GLY A 97 1.57 9.85 2.53
CA GLY A 97 2.55 9.75 3.61
C GLY A 97 3.89 10.38 3.22
N ILE A 98 4.43 10.03 2.05
CA ILE A 98 5.71 10.56 1.54
C ILE A 98 5.65 12.08 1.32
N ALA A 99 4.53 12.60 0.81
CA ALA A 99 4.38 14.03 0.55
C ALA A 99 4.21 14.86 1.82
N VAL A 100 3.44 14.37 2.81
CA VAL A 100 2.95 15.16 3.93
C VAL A 100 3.76 14.96 5.21
N VAL A 101 4.13 13.71 5.53
CA VAL A 101 4.79 13.38 6.82
C VAL A 101 6.08 14.17 7.06
N PRO A 102 7.02 14.33 6.09
CA PRO A 102 8.22 15.11 6.34
C PRO A 102 7.90 16.56 6.74
N GLN A 103 6.89 17.16 6.13
CA GLN A 103 6.47 18.53 6.46
C GLN A 103 5.86 18.62 7.86
N GLN A 104 5.05 17.65 8.24
CA GLN A 104 4.40 17.60 9.56
C GLN A 104 5.37 17.38 10.70
N VAL A 105 6.40 16.55 10.49
CA VAL A 105 7.44 16.31 11.51
C VAL A 105 8.54 17.38 11.50
N GLY A 106 8.45 18.37 10.60
CA GLY A 106 9.41 19.47 10.48
C GLY A 106 10.75 19.05 9.87
N SER A 107 10.78 17.96 9.10
CA SER A 107 11.94 17.52 8.33
C SER A 107 12.06 18.29 7.02
N LYS A 108 13.29 18.65 6.64
CA LYS A 108 13.57 19.30 5.36
C LYS A 108 13.44 18.34 4.16
N SER A 109 13.66 17.06 4.39
CA SER A 109 13.64 16.00 3.35
C SER A 109 13.21 14.67 3.94
N LEU A 110 12.86 13.75 3.05
CA LEU A 110 12.62 12.35 3.41
C LEU A 110 13.95 11.66 3.71
N SER A 111 14.03 10.90 4.78
CA SER A 111 15.17 10.02 5.05
C SER A 111 15.23 8.95 3.96
N PHE A 112 16.41 8.71 3.42
CA PHE A 112 16.60 7.77 2.30
C PHE A 112 15.66 8.02 1.11
N ALA A 113 15.55 9.28 0.64
CA ALA A 113 14.68 9.64 -0.48
C ALA A 113 14.91 8.79 -1.75
N ARG A 114 16.16 8.35 -1.99
CA ARG A 114 16.48 7.43 -3.09
C ARG A 114 15.87 6.05 -2.92
N LEU A 115 15.75 5.57 -1.68
CA LEU A 115 15.09 4.29 -1.36
C LEU A 115 13.59 4.39 -1.63
N ALA A 116 12.95 5.51 -1.26
CA ALA A 116 11.54 5.75 -1.59
C ALA A 116 11.29 5.82 -3.10
N MET A 117 12.23 6.44 -3.85
CA MET A 117 12.15 6.49 -5.30
C MET A 117 12.36 5.12 -5.95
N PHE A 118 13.31 4.33 -5.45
CA PHE A 118 13.45 2.92 -5.82
C PHE A 118 12.15 2.16 -5.56
N GLY A 119 11.53 2.38 -4.39
CA GLY A 119 10.24 1.80 -4.03
C GLY A 119 9.14 2.11 -5.05
N PHE A 120 9.08 3.36 -5.52
CA PHE A 120 8.15 3.77 -6.58
C PHE A 120 8.40 3.03 -7.89
N TYR A 121 9.65 2.95 -8.36
CA TYR A 121 9.96 2.28 -9.63
C TYR A 121 9.75 0.77 -9.56
N ALA A 122 10.16 0.13 -8.46
CA ALA A 122 9.91 -1.29 -8.26
C ALA A 122 8.39 -1.58 -8.30
N TRP A 123 7.58 -0.78 -7.60
CA TRP A 123 6.13 -0.89 -7.63
C TRP A 123 5.54 -0.61 -9.03
N LEU A 124 6.07 0.37 -9.77
CA LEU A 124 5.61 0.70 -11.13
C LEU A 124 5.89 -0.44 -12.11
N ILE A 125 7.11 -0.99 -12.08
CA ILE A 125 7.49 -2.17 -12.88
C ILE A 125 6.61 -3.36 -12.51
N ALA A 126 6.43 -3.62 -11.22
CA ALA A 126 5.53 -4.64 -10.70
C ALA A 126 4.10 -4.50 -11.25
N SER A 127 3.59 -3.28 -11.29
CA SER A 127 2.27 -2.97 -11.84
C SER A 127 2.16 -3.39 -13.31
N GLY A 128 3.17 -3.09 -14.12
CA GLY A 128 3.23 -3.54 -15.52
C GLY A 128 3.27 -5.05 -15.66
N LEU A 129 4.09 -5.73 -14.86
CA LEU A 129 4.19 -7.20 -14.85
C LEU A 129 2.86 -7.85 -14.44
N VAL A 130 2.22 -7.36 -13.39
CA VAL A 130 0.93 -7.88 -12.90
C VAL A 130 -0.18 -7.68 -13.92
N ILE A 131 -0.30 -6.49 -14.52
CA ILE A 131 -1.31 -6.23 -15.56
C ILE A 131 -1.06 -7.15 -16.75
N GLY A 132 0.18 -7.21 -17.26
CA GLY A 132 0.55 -8.02 -18.41
C GLY A 132 0.28 -9.51 -18.19
N SER A 133 0.63 -10.05 -17.01
CA SER A 133 0.39 -11.44 -16.67
C SER A 133 -1.10 -11.78 -16.60
N ILE A 134 -1.91 -10.94 -15.92
CA ILE A 134 -3.36 -11.18 -15.79
C ILE A 134 -4.05 -11.10 -17.16
N VAL A 135 -3.69 -10.14 -18.01
CA VAL A 135 -4.23 -10.03 -19.39
C VAL A 135 -3.87 -11.26 -20.22
N ALA A 136 -2.69 -11.85 -19.97
CA ALA A 136 -2.24 -13.09 -20.62
C ALA A 136 -2.68 -14.36 -19.89
N ASN A 137 -3.76 -14.31 -19.09
CA ASN A 137 -4.30 -15.46 -18.36
C ASN A 137 -3.34 -16.08 -17.33
N GLY A 138 -2.52 -15.27 -16.69
CA GLY A 138 -1.50 -15.68 -15.70
C GLY A 138 -1.78 -15.23 -14.27
N GLY A 139 -2.94 -14.62 -13.97
CA GLY A 139 -3.33 -14.33 -12.59
C GLY A 139 -3.68 -15.61 -11.79
N PRO A 140 -4.05 -15.47 -10.51
CA PRO A 140 -4.53 -16.59 -9.71
C PRO A 140 -5.62 -17.40 -10.41
N GLY A 141 -5.47 -18.71 -10.50
CA GLY A 141 -6.36 -19.58 -11.29
C GLY A 141 -6.18 -19.44 -12.81
N GLY A 142 -5.13 -18.81 -13.28
CA GLY A 142 -4.82 -18.65 -14.71
C GLY A 142 -4.38 -19.94 -15.37
N GLY A 143 -4.61 -20.04 -16.70
CA GLY A 143 -4.30 -21.24 -17.49
C GLY A 143 -2.88 -21.29 -18.04
N ASP A 144 -2.15 -20.17 -18.05
CA ASP A 144 -0.79 -20.08 -18.59
C ASP A 144 0.25 -20.07 -17.47
N ALA A 145 0.99 -21.17 -17.32
CA ALA A 145 1.97 -21.35 -16.25
C ALA A 145 3.10 -20.32 -16.30
N GLN A 146 3.58 -19.93 -17.48
CA GLN A 146 4.65 -18.93 -17.60
C GLN A 146 4.17 -17.54 -17.18
N MET A 147 2.92 -17.22 -17.53
CA MET A 147 2.32 -15.96 -17.12
C MET A 147 1.97 -15.94 -15.62
N VAL A 148 1.66 -17.09 -15.03
CA VAL A 148 1.51 -17.24 -13.57
C VAL A 148 2.84 -16.99 -12.85
N ASP A 149 3.95 -17.53 -13.35
CA ASP A 149 5.30 -17.22 -12.83
C ASP A 149 5.58 -15.69 -12.91
N LEU A 150 5.19 -15.06 -14.03
CA LEU A 150 5.34 -13.61 -14.22
C LEU A 150 4.49 -12.82 -13.22
N TYR A 151 3.27 -13.27 -12.92
CA TYR A 151 2.40 -12.69 -11.89
C TYR A 151 3.07 -12.74 -10.52
N LEU A 152 3.54 -13.91 -10.11
CA LEU A 152 4.21 -14.11 -8.83
C LEU A 152 5.46 -13.23 -8.71
N MET A 153 6.28 -13.18 -9.76
CA MET A 153 7.44 -12.27 -9.81
C MET A 153 7.01 -10.80 -9.70
N GLY A 154 5.98 -10.38 -10.43
CA GLY A 154 5.45 -9.02 -10.37
C GLY A 154 5.00 -8.64 -8.97
N VAL A 155 4.21 -9.48 -8.32
CA VAL A 155 3.77 -9.24 -6.92
C VAL A 155 4.99 -9.15 -5.99
N GLY A 156 5.99 -10.03 -6.14
CA GLY A 156 7.21 -10.01 -5.33
C GLY A 156 8.00 -8.71 -5.45
N VAL A 157 8.22 -8.25 -6.67
CA VAL A 157 8.90 -6.97 -6.94
C VAL A 157 8.11 -5.79 -6.33
N GLY A 158 6.77 -5.82 -6.43
CA GLY A 158 5.90 -4.82 -5.84
C GLY A 158 5.99 -4.77 -4.32
N LEU A 159 6.01 -5.94 -3.66
CA LEU A 159 6.18 -6.03 -2.21
C LEU A 159 7.51 -5.42 -1.76
N VAL A 160 8.62 -5.74 -2.45
CA VAL A 160 9.94 -5.13 -2.18
C VAL A 160 9.88 -3.61 -2.32
N GLY A 161 9.23 -3.11 -3.35
CA GLY A 161 9.06 -1.67 -3.58
C GLY A 161 8.29 -0.97 -2.44
N VAL A 162 7.19 -1.57 -2.00
CA VAL A 162 6.36 -1.05 -0.90
C VAL A 162 7.11 -1.06 0.43
N ILE A 163 7.83 -2.14 0.73
CA ILE A 163 8.66 -2.25 1.93
C ILE A 163 9.73 -1.15 1.92
N ALA A 164 10.43 -0.95 0.79
CA ALA A 164 11.47 0.07 0.65
C ALA A 164 10.93 1.50 0.89
N ALA A 165 9.78 1.85 0.31
CA ALA A 165 9.12 3.13 0.54
C ALA A 165 8.70 3.31 2.01
N SER A 166 8.18 2.26 2.64
CA SER A 166 7.76 2.27 4.04
C SER A 166 8.93 2.43 5.02
N ILE A 167 10.08 1.80 4.74
CA ILE A 167 11.32 2.01 5.53
C ILE A 167 11.74 3.47 5.48
N SER A 168 11.65 4.12 4.33
CA SER A 168 11.98 5.54 4.18
C SER A 168 11.05 6.44 5.02
N LEU A 169 9.75 6.17 5.04
CA LEU A 169 8.78 6.86 5.90
C LEU A 169 9.06 6.63 7.40
N LEU A 170 9.22 5.37 7.76
CA LEU A 170 9.48 4.95 9.14
C LEU A 170 10.73 5.66 9.70
N THR A 171 11.83 5.61 8.97
CA THR A 171 13.09 6.26 9.37
C THR A 171 12.96 7.77 9.42
N THR A 172 12.21 8.40 8.54
CA THR A 172 11.96 9.85 8.58
C THR A 172 11.28 10.26 9.88
N VAL A 173 10.25 9.52 10.28
CA VAL A 173 9.57 9.81 11.56
C VAL A 173 10.46 9.53 12.76
N LEU A 174 11.31 8.50 12.72
CA LEU A 174 12.18 8.15 13.86
C LEU A 174 13.39 9.09 14.01
N THR A 175 14.02 9.48 12.90
CA THR A 175 15.35 10.11 12.95
C THR A 175 15.39 11.58 12.53
N SER A 176 14.40 12.05 11.77
CA SER A 176 14.44 13.37 11.12
C SER A 176 13.41 14.36 11.66
N ARG A 177 12.81 14.09 12.81
CA ARG A 177 11.92 15.04 13.49
C ARG A 177 12.68 16.32 13.90
N ARG A 178 11.96 17.44 13.87
CA ARG A 178 12.46 18.69 14.41
C ARG A 178 12.90 18.50 15.88
N SER A 179 14.01 19.11 16.26
CA SER A 179 14.48 19.11 17.65
C SER A 179 13.38 19.60 18.61
N GLY A 180 13.19 18.87 19.71
CA GLY A 180 12.15 19.17 20.70
C GLY A 180 10.76 18.60 20.38
N LEU A 181 10.52 18.02 19.21
CA LEU A 181 9.25 17.34 18.91
C LEU A 181 9.31 15.88 19.35
N SER A 182 8.59 15.54 20.42
CA SER A 182 8.47 14.14 20.87
C SER A 182 7.62 13.30 19.90
N LEU A 183 7.79 11.96 19.96
CA LEU A 183 7.05 11.05 19.10
C LEU A 183 5.53 11.12 19.37
N LEU A 184 5.12 11.37 20.61
CA LEU A 184 3.71 11.48 20.99
C LEU A 184 3.07 12.83 20.62
N GLU A 185 3.87 13.81 20.20
CA GLU A 185 3.40 15.15 19.81
C GLU A 185 3.29 15.33 18.30
N ILE A 186 3.70 14.36 17.48
CA ILE A 186 3.57 14.45 16.02
C ILE A 186 2.08 14.45 15.62
N PRO A 187 1.69 15.12 14.52
CA PRO A 187 0.31 15.14 14.03
C PRO A 187 -0.29 13.73 13.87
N MET A 188 -1.61 13.61 13.99
CA MET A 188 -2.30 12.32 14.00
C MET A 188 -2.12 11.55 12.69
N PHE A 189 -2.11 12.25 11.56
CA PHE A 189 -1.80 11.60 10.27
C PHE A 189 -0.38 11.03 10.24
N SER A 190 0.62 11.82 10.69
CA SER A 190 2.00 11.32 10.79
C SER A 190 2.14 10.13 11.74
N TRP A 191 1.42 10.13 12.86
CA TRP A 191 1.37 9.00 13.78
C TRP A 191 0.78 7.75 13.13
N SER A 192 -0.36 7.89 12.45
CA SER A 192 -1.01 6.77 11.78
C SER A 192 -0.17 6.20 10.63
N VAL A 193 0.44 7.05 9.81
CA VAL A 193 1.36 6.61 8.74
C VAL A 193 2.59 5.91 9.34
N PHE A 194 3.10 6.38 10.47
CA PHE A 194 4.20 5.73 11.18
C PHE A 194 3.80 4.32 11.65
N VAL A 195 2.64 4.17 12.29
CA VAL A 195 2.10 2.87 12.71
C VAL A 195 1.87 1.94 11.51
N ALA A 196 1.31 2.46 10.42
CA ALA A 196 1.11 1.71 9.19
C ALA A 196 2.45 1.27 8.57
N ALA A 197 3.45 2.13 8.55
CA ALA A 197 4.78 1.79 8.02
C ALA A 197 5.47 0.68 8.84
N ILE A 198 5.37 0.71 10.18
CA ILE A 198 5.82 -0.40 11.03
C ILE A 198 5.09 -1.68 10.64
N SER A 199 3.79 -1.62 10.49
CA SER A 199 2.94 -2.76 10.13
C SER A 199 3.36 -3.38 8.80
N ILE A 200 3.59 -2.55 7.79
CA ILE A 200 4.07 -2.98 6.46
C ILE A 200 5.42 -3.68 6.58
N VAL A 201 6.37 -3.09 7.28
CA VAL A 201 7.74 -3.64 7.41
C VAL A 201 7.75 -4.95 8.19
N LEU A 202 6.83 -5.16 9.13
CA LEU A 202 6.74 -6.42 9.89
C LEU A 202 5.97 -7.51 9.13
N THR A 203 4.98 -7.18 8.32
CA THR A 203 4.04 -8.15 7.74
C THR A 203 4.38 -8.54 6.30
N LEU A 204 4.71 -7.57 5.45
CA LEU A 204 4.94 -7.88 4.04
C LEU A 204 6.16 -8.76 3.77
N PRO A 205 7.25 -8.77 4.57
CA PRO A 205 8.30 -9.77 4.41
C PRO A 205 7.82 -11.21 4.63
N VAL A 206 6.82 -11.43 5.50
CA VAL A 206 6.21 -12.76 5.70
C VAL A 206 5.43 -13.18 4.44
N LEU A 207 4.66 -12.25 3.86
CA LEU A 207 3.98 -12.48 2.59
C LEU A 207 4.97 -12.75 1.46
N LEU A 208 6.07 -12.00 1.40
CA LEU A 208 7.13 -12.21 0.42
C LEU A 208 7.77 -13.60 0.58
N GLY A 209 8.02 -14.06 1.81
CA GLY A 209 8.50 -15.41 2.08
C GLY A 209 7.54 -16.49 1.57
N SER A 210 6.24 -16.36 1.87
CA SER A 210 5.20 -17.26 1.39
C SER A 210 5.13 -17.26 -0.14
N LEU A 211 5.22 -16.09 -0.76
CA LEU A 211 5.24 -15.95 -2.22
C LEU A 211 6.45 -16.65 -2.87
N ILE A 212 7.64 -16.55 -2.27
CA ILE A 212 8.84 -17.23 -2.77
C ILE A 212 8.63 -18.75 -2.75
N TYR A 213 8.06 -19.31 -1.66
CA TYR A 213 7.77 -20.75 -1.60
C TYR A 213 6.80 -21.18 -2.70
N VAL A 214 5.70 -20.45 -2.88
CA VAL A 214 4.70 -20.73 -3.92
C VAL A 214 5.31 -20.60 -5.32
N ALA A 215 6.12 -19.55 -5.56
CA ALA A 215 6.76 -19.31 -6.86
C ALA A 215 7.76 -20.42 -7.23
N VAL A 216 8.58 -20.87 -6.27
CA VAL A 216 9.54 -21.96 -6.49
C VAL A 216 8.81 -23.28 -6.74
N ASP A 217 7.76 -23.58 -5.98
CA ASP A 217 6.95 -24.78 -6.18
C ASP A 217 6.28 -24.80 -7.56
N HIS A 218 5.68 -23.69 -7.95
CA HIS A 218 5.01 -23.52 -9.23
C HIS A 218 5.99 -23.65 -10.41
N HIS A 219 7.11 -22.91 -10.35
CA HIS A 219 8.12 -22.90 -11.42
C HIS A 219 8.72 -24.30 -11.69
N TYR A 220 8.95 -25.08 -10.64
CA TYR A 220 9.48 -26.45 -10.77
C TYR A 220 8.39 -27.53 -10.92
N GLY A 221 7.13 -27.15 -11.04
CA GLY A 221 6.01 -28.07 -11.27
C GLY A 221 5.77 -29.08 -10.15
N ARG A 222 6.11 -28.74 -8.91
CA ARG A 222 6.00 -29.65 -7.76
C ARG A 222 4.59 -29.82 -7.24
N LEU A 223 3.71 -28.86 -7.47
CA LEU A 223 2.28 -28.84 -7.11
C LEU A 223 1.97 -29.02 -5.60
N VAL A 224 2.94 -28.83 -4.72
CA VAL A 224 2.73 -28.95 -3.26
C VAL A 224 1.72 -27.90 -2.78
N PHE A 225 1.74 -26.72 -3.36
CA PHE A 225 0.83 -25.62 -3.05
C PHE A 225 -0.40 -25.55 -3.98
N GLY A 226 -0.67 -26.58 -4.78
CA GLY A 226 -1.87 -26.68 -5.61
C GLY A 226 -1.79 -26.02 -6.99
N GLY A 227 -0.58 -25.71 -7.48
CA GLY A 227 -0.37 -25.12 -8.81
C GLY A 227 -1.09 -23.78 -8.98
N ASN A 228 -1.62 -23.52 -10.19
CA ASN A 228 -2.29 -22.25 -10.51
C ASN A 228 -3.49 -21.94 -9.60
N GLU A 229 -4.26 -22.94 -9.21
CA GLU A 229 -5.45 -22.79 -8.38
C GLU A 229 -5.09 -22.54 -6.90
N GLY A 230 -3.95 -23.06 -6.46
CA GLY A 230 -3.50 -22.91 -5.07
C GLY A 230 -3.01 -21.51 -4.70
N ILE A 231 -2.69 -20.66 -5.67
CA ILE A 231 -2.17 -19.31 -5.42
C ILE A 231 -3.08 -18.51 -4.52
N ASP A 232 -4.38 -18.52 -4.79
CA ASP A 232 -5.36 -17.79 -3.98
C ASP A 232 -5.49 -18.33 -2.56
N MET A 233 -5.36 -19.62 -2.39
CA MET A 233 -5.41 -20.27 -1.07
C MET A 233 -4.22 -19.84 -0.20
N TRP A 234 -3.03 -19.76 -0.77
CA TRP A 234 -1.80 -19.48 -0.03
C TRP A 234 -1.41 -18.00 0.06
N LEU A 235 -1.75 -17.22 -0.96
CA LEU A 235 -1.39 -15.80 -1.04
C LEU A 235 -2.58 -14.86 -0.89
N GLY A 236 -3.81 -15.37 -1.00
CA GLY A 236 -5.03 -14.54 -0.98
C GLY A 236 -5.23 -13.74 0.31
N TRP A 237 -4.71 -14.24 1.44
CA TRP A 237 -4.72 -13.51 2.70
C TRP A 237 -3.95 -12.16 2.60
N GLY A 238 -2.87 -12.12 1.80
CA GLY A 238 -2.07 -10.92 1.58
C GLY A 238 -2.81 -9.78 0.88
N PHE A 239 -3.94 -10.08 0.21
CA PHE A 239 -4.78 -9.09 -0.45
C PHE A 239 -6.00 -8.68 0.39
N SER A 240 -6.35 -9.42 1.42
CA SER A 240 -7.54 -9.18 2.24
C SER A 240 -7.21 -8.73 3.67
N GLN A 241 -6.34 -9.42 4.38
CA GLN A 241 -6.07 -9.14 5.79
C GLN A 241 -5.22 -7.86 6.03
N PRO A 242 -4.19 -7.53 5.22
CA PRO A 242 -3.39 -6.33 5.43
C PRO A 242 -4.14 -5.02 5.21
N GLN A 243 -5.34 -5.04 4.66
CA GLN A 243 -6.13 -3.85 4.35
C GLN A 243 -6.25 -2.90 5.55
N THR A 244 -6.40 -3.44 6.76
CA THR A 244 -6.55 -2.64 7.97
C THR A 244 -5.39 -1.68 8.19
N PHE A 245 -4.16 -2.12 8.00
CA PHE A 245 -2.99 -1.30 8.27
C PHE A 245 -2.38 -0.66 7.02
N LEU A 246 -2.63 -1.19 5.82
CA LEU A 246 -2.10 -0.60 4.61
C LEU A 246 -2.74 0.76 4.31
N TYR A 247 -4.03 0.91 4.50
CA TYR A 247 -4.76 2.14 4.19
C TYR A 247 -5.78 2.58 5.22
N VAL A 248 -6.40 1.69 6.01
CA VAL A 248 -7.40 2.06 7.02
C VAL A 248 -6.77 2.92 8.11
N ILE A 249 -5.62 2.51 8.66
CA ILE A 249 -4.92 3.27 9.70
C ILE A 249 -4.52 4.67 9.20
N PRO A 250 -3.87 4.86 8.04
CA PRO A 250 -3.61 6.18 7.49
C PRO A 250 -4.88 7.01 7.25
N ALA A 251 -5.96 6.40 6.77
CA ALA A 251 -7.24 7.09 6.54
C ALA A 251 -7.87 7.59 7.85
N ILE A 252 -7.91 6.75 8.88
CA ILE A 252 -8.42 7.14 10.21
C ILE A 252 -7.58 8.28 10.79
N GLY A 253 -6.25 8.20 10.67
CA GLY A 253 -5.36 9.26 11.13
C GLY A 253 -5.58 10.58 10.39
N LEU A 254 -5.83 10.54 9.09
CA LEU A 254 -6.18 11.71 8.30
C LEU A 254 -7.51 12.31 8.75
N LEU A 255 -8.54 11.49 8.96
CA LEU A 255 -9.84 11.94 9.47
C LEU A 255 -9.71 12.55 10.86
N ALA A 256 -8.97 11.89 11.76
CA ALA A 256 -8.72 12.37 13.12
C ALA A 256 -7.99 13.72 13.16
N GLU A 257 -7.18 14.03 12.14
CA GLU A 257 -6.52 15.32 12.02
C GLU A 257 -7.41 16.39 11.36
N LEU A 258 -8.13 16.03 10.30
CA LEU A 258 -8.94 16.98 9.54
C LEU A 258 -10.23 17.39 10.25
N ALA A 259 -10.87 16.49 10.98
CA ALA A 259 -12.15 16.75 11.64
C ALA A 259 -12.08 17.91 12.65
N PRO A 260 -11.11 17.96 13.58
CA PRO A 260 -10.96 19.11 14.49
C PRO A 260 -10.65 20.42 13.77
N VAL A 261 -9.85 20.37 12.70
CA VAL A 261 -9.51 21.54 11.88
C VAL A 261 -10.76 22.08 11.19
N ALA A 262 -11.57 21.20 10.59
CA ALA A 262 -12.83 21.57 9.95
C ALA A 262 -13.84 22.15 10.96
N ALA A 263 -13.91 21.59 12.16
CA ALA A 263 -14.76 22.04 13.25
C ALA A 263 -14.19 23.27 13.99
N ARG A 264 -12.98 23.74 13.66
CA ARG A 264 -12.29 24.86 14.33
C ARG A 264 -12.12 24.66 15.84
N ILE A 265 -11.94 23.43 16.29
CA ILE A 265 -11.73 23.08 17.70
C ILE A 265 -10.32 22.49 17.88
N ARG A 266 -9.82 22.49 19.11
CA ARG A 266 -8.62 21.75 19.45
C ARG A 266 -8.96 20.25 19.44
N GLN A 267 -7.98 19.42 19.02
CA GLN A 267 -8.13 17.97 19.02
C GLN A 267 -8.42 17.48 20.46
N PRO A 268 -9.63 16.93 20.71
CA PRO A 268 -9.97 16.40 22.02
C PRO A 268 -9.27 15.05 22.24
N LEU A 269 -9.03 14.72 23.51
CA LEU A 269 -8.58 13.37 23.92
C LEU A 269 -7.44 12.78 23.08
N ARG A 270 -6.48 13.59 22.66
CA ARG A 270 -5.37 13.18 21.81
C ARG A 270 -4.72 11.86 22.26
N GLY A 271 -4.47 11.70 23.58
CA GLY A 271 -3.89 10.47 24.12
C GLY A 271 -4.73 9.23 23.82
N ALA A 272 -6.05 9.35 23.94
CA ALA A 272 -6.98 8.25 23.62
C ALA A 272 -6.92 7.92 22.11
N MET A 273 -6.87 8.91 21.24
CA MET A 273 -6.77 8.70 19.79
C MET A 273 -5.45 8.02 19.39
N LEU A 274 -4.32 8.38 20.02
CA LEU A 274 -3.04 7.69 19.80
C LEU A 274 -3.14 6.21 20.19
N ILE A 275 -3.77 5.91 21.34
CA ILE A 275 -4.04 4.54 21.79
C ILE A 275 -5.00 3.84 20.82
N GLY A 276 -6.04 4.54 20.37
CA GLY A 276 -7.01 4.01 19.41
C GLY A 276 -6.35 3.53 18.12
N VAL A 277 -5.50 4.34 17.51
CA VAL A 277 -4.69 3.95 16.33
C VAL A 277 -3.80 2.75 16.64
N GLY A 278 -3.17 2.71 17.84
CA GLY A 278 -2.39 1.57 18.29
C GLY A 278 -3.23 0.28 18.42
N LEU A 279 -4.45 0.38 18.95
CA LEU A 279 -5.37 -0.76 19.04
C LEU A 279 -5.80 -1.29 17.67
N VAL A 280 -6.06 -0.40 16.70
CA VAL A 280 -6.34 -0.82 15.31
C VAL A 280 -5.16 -1.62 14.74
N SER A 281 -3.93 -1.26 15.08
CA SER A 281 -2.74 -1.94 14.58
C SER A 281 -2.56 -3.36 15.12
N THR A 282 -3.26 -3.78 16.18
CA THR A 282 -3.20 -5.16 16.68
C THR A 282 -3.67 -6.20 15.67
N ALA A 283 -4.48 -5.80 14.68
CA ALA A 283 -4.87 -6.64 13.55
C ALA A 283 -3.68 -7.17 12.72
N ILE A 284 -2.50 -6.53 12.80
CA ILE A 284 -1.27 -6.95 12.11
C ILE A 284 -0.91 -8.40 12.42
N PHE A 285 -0.97 -8.77 13.70
CA PHE A 285 -0.57 -10.10 14.15
C PHE A 285 -1.53 -11.17 13.61
N GLY A 286 -2.81 -10.85 13.41
CA GLY A 286 -3.76 -11.73 12.73
C GLY A 286 -3.38 -12.01 11.28
N SER A 287 -2.85 -11.02 10.58
CA SER A 287 -2.37 -11.17 9.20
C SER A 287 -1.18 -12.12 9.11
N VAL A 288 -0.22 -12.01 10.03
CA VAL A 288 1.00 -12.85 10.03
C VAL A 288 0.69 -14.32 10.31
N THR A 289 -0.29 -14.60 11.16
CA THR A 289 -0.63 -15.98 11.52
C THR A 289 -1.37 -16.73 10.41
N GLN A 290 -1.88 -16.04 9.40
CA GLN A 290 -2.63 -16.61 8.26
C GLN A 290 -3.83 -17.47 8.66
N THR A 291 -4.33 -17.30 9.88
CA THR A 291 -5.45 -18.05 10.42
C THR A 291 -6.65 -17.16 10.67
N SER A 292 -7.85 -17.73 10.52
CA SER A 292 -9.08 -17.04 10.94
C SER A 292 -9.22 -17.15 12.45
N HIS A 293 -9.28 -16.01 13.13
CA HIS A 293 -9.51 -15.97 14.57
C HIS A 293 -11.02 -15.87 14.86
N VAL A 294 -11.71 -16.98 14.72
CA VAL A 294 -13.15 -17.09 14.97
C VAL A 294 -13.41 -17.57 16.40
N PHE A 295 -14.40 -16.98 17.06
CA PHE A 295 -14.82 -17.45 18.38
C PHE A 295 -15.57 -18.79 18.28
N VAL A 296 -15.14 -19.79 19.06
CA VAL A 296 -15.77 -21.11 19.10
C VAL A 296 -16.88 -21.12 20.15
N TRP A 297 -18.13 -21.20 19.71
CA TRP A 297 -19.30 -21.23 20.59
C TRP A 297 -19.55 -22.59 21.26
N GLY A 298 -19.13 -23.67 20.60
CA GLY A 298 -19.25 -25.05 21.10
C GLY A 298 -18.03 -25.52 21.90
N GLY A 299 -18.08 -26.75 22.41
CA GLY A 299 -16.96 -27.37 23.11
C GLY A 299 -16.88 -27.05 24.61
N THR A 300 -15.74 -27.40 25.20
CA THR A 300 -15.42 -27.18 26.61
C THR A 300 -15.15 -25.71 26.96
N LEU A 301 -15.14 -25.36 28.24
CA LEU A 301 -14.75 -24.02 28.70
C LEU A 301 -13.32 -23.67 28.25
N SER A 302 -12.42 -24.67 28.23
CA SER A 302 -11.04 -24.50 27.75
C SER A 302 -11.00 -24.10 26.28
N ASP A 303 -11.84 -24.72 25.43
CA ASP A 303 -11.88 -24.42 23.98
C ASP A 303 -12.43 -23.02 23.73
N LYS A 304 -13.44 -22.61 24.48
CA LYS A 304 -14.00 -21.26 24.46
C LYS A 304 -12.97 -20.22 24.85
N LEU A 305 -12.22 -20.43 25.94
CA LEU A 305 -11.18 -19.50 26.39
C LEU A 305 -10.01 -19.43 25.41
N LYS A 306 -9.56 -20.56 24.85
CA LYS A 306 -8.49 -20.60 23.85
C LYS A 306 -8.86 -19.84 22.57
N SER A 307 -10.11 -19.84 22.16
CA SER A 307 -10.59 -19.08 21.01
C SER A 307 -10.94 -17.62 21.36
N ALA A 308 -11.40 -17.34 22.56
CA ALA A 308 -11.81 -16.00 22.98
C ALA A 308 -10.64 -15.00 23.01
N ILE A 309 -9.46 -15.42 23.47
CA ILE A 309 -8.28 -14.55 23.56
C ILE A 309 -7.81 -14.07 22.18
N PRO A 310 -7.54 -14.96 21.21
CA PRO A 310 -7.20 -14.53 19.84
C PRO A 310 -8.31 -13.71 19.19
N TYR A 311 -9.57 -14.11 19.36
CA TYR A 311 -10.71 -13.38 18.82
C TYR A 311 -10.76 -11.94 19.36
N ALA A 312 -10.64 -11.76 20.67
CA ALA A 312 -10.62 -10.44 21.28
C ALA A 312 -9.45 -9.60 20.77
N TRP A 313 -8.26 -10.18 20.69
CA TRP A 313 -7.05 -9.48 20.27
C TRP A 313 -7.10 -9.02 18.81
N PHE A 314 -7.52 -9.90 17.90
CA PHE A 314 -7.44 -9.63 16.46
C PHE A 314 -8.72 -9.03 15.87
N ASN A 315 -9.85 -9.11 16.54
CA ASN A 315 -11.13 -8.59 16.05
C ASN A 315 -11.70 -7.48 16.96
N LEU A 316 -11.79 -7.69 18.28
CA LEU A 316 -12.42 -6.71 19.17
C LEU A 316 -11.54 -5.48 19.44
N LEU A 317 -10.24 -5.66 19.68
CA LEU A 317 -9.34 -4.52 19.94
C LEU A 317 -9.24 -3.57 18.74
N PRO A 318 -9.12 -4.03 17.47
CA PRO A 318 -9.15 -3.12 16.32
C PRO A 318 -10.46 -2.35 16.20
N VAL A 319 -11.62 -3.01 16.44
CA VAL A 319 -12.93 -2.33 16.43
C VAL A 319 -13.01 -1.29 17.54
N LEU A 320 -12.57 -1.62 18.75
CA LEU A 320 -12.50 -0.66 19.86
C LEU A 320 -11.59 0.53 19.49
N GLY A 321 -10.47 0.26 18.84
CA GLY A 321 -9.57 1.29 18.37
C GLY A 321 -10.24 2.27 17.39
N VAL A 322 -11.02 1.75 16.45
CA VAL A 322 -11.79 2.60 15.50
C VAL A 322 -12.84 3.44 16.24
N VAL A 323 -13.51 2.88 17.23
CA VAL A 323 -14.54 3.60 18.03
C VAL A 323 -13.91 4.72 18.86
N ILE A 324 -12.68 4.55 19.34
CA ILE A 324 -11.96 5.56 20.13
C ILE A 324 -11.48 6.74 19.27
N VAL A 325 -11.09 6.48 18.02
CA VAL A 325 -10.58 7.50 17.09
C VAL A 325 -11.73 8.29 16.46
#